data_c0785dfc2e7f84e6a703e629e177fdf5
#
_entry.id   c0785dfc2e7f84e6a703e629e177fdf5
#
_cell.length_a   1.000
_cell.length_b   1.000
_cell.length_c   1.000
_cell.angle_alpha   90.00
_cell.angle_beta   90.00
_cell.angle_gamma   90.00
#
_symmetry.space_group_name_H-M   'P 1'
#
loop_
_entity.id
_entity.type
_entity.pdbx_description
1 polymer ?
#
loop_
_entity_poly.entity_id
_entity_poly.type
_entity_poly.pdbx_seq_one_letter_code
_entity_poly.pdbx_strand_id
1 'polypeptide(L)'
;MSARTKTETAASAVEPAEAPSVFVHGGRVLPSVTVDTYNEELRDDEGFVGDRASRRAFQAILADWRERLKERGEDPFGDVPMEEISKSKLDKMLNAGDPVSAGLVHTVVEEFAGELATVVRRFLRLGSWKDTERIVIGGGMIGSRIGELAMGRASIMLAAEGVTIELHAIENDPDEAGLIGAVHLAPSWVMAGHDAILAVDIGGTNVRVGVVELNSDKRGDVGEADVWKRQVWRHADDEPDRDEAIEKIAAMLNKLIDRATQEKIKLAPFMGIGSPGLIDE
;
A
#
# COMPACT_ATOMS: atom_id res chain seq x y z
N MET A 1 45.20 26.90 54.31
CA MET A 1 44.90 27.31 52.89
C MET A 1 44.16 26.18 52.27
N SER A 2 42.82 26.30 52.15
CA SER A 2 41.94 25.27 51.67
C SER A 2 41.40 25.71 50.30
N ALA A 3 41.74 24.98 49.26
CA ALA A 3 41.24 25.23 47.89
C ALA A 3 39.90 24.53 47.72
N ARG A 4 38.82 25.30 47.48
CA ARG A 4 37.49 24.82 47.09
C ARG A 4 37.48 24.60 45.58
N THR A 5 37.34 23.35 45.18
CA THR A 5 37.06 22.98 43.79
C THR A 5 35.56 23.21 43.52
N LYS A 6 35.24 24.11 42.62
CA LYS A 6 33.87 24.28 42.07
C LYS A 6 33.64 23.21 41.00
N THR A 7 32.66 22.36 41.24
CA THR A 7 32.12 21.45 40.23
C THR A 7 31.08 22.21 39.44
N GLU A 8 31.38 22.57 38.20
CA GLU A 8 30.39 23.07 37.25
C GLU A 8 29.58 21.88 36.71
N THR A 9 28.31 21.89 37.04
CA THR A 9 27.33 20.96 36.48
C THR A 9 26.98 21.47 35.08
N ALA A 10 27.42 20.76 34.06
CA ALA A 10 27.01 21.02 32.67
C ALA A 10 25.51 20.71 32.57
N ALA A 11 24.71 21.74 32.31
CA ALA A 11 23.32 21.60 31.94
C ALA A 11 23.27 20.97 30.54
N SER A 12 22.70 19.79 30.43
CA SER A 12 22.35 19.14 29.16
C SER A 12 21.40 20.06 28.42
N ALA A 13 21.84 20.59 27.30
CA ALA A 13 20.97 21.29 26.35
C ALA A 13 19.99 20.27 25.79
N VAL A 14 18.72 20.43 26.14
CA VAL A 14 17.61 19.74 25.45
C VAL A 14 17.60 20.31 24.03
N GLU A 15 17.90 19.49 23.03
CA GLU A 15 17.71 19.86 21.65
C GLU A 15 16.24 20.27 21.45
N PRO A 16 15.97 21.40 20.78
CA PRO A 16 14.59 21.78 20.50
C PRO A 16 13.99 20.68 19.64
N ALA A 17 12.83 20.17 20.05
CA ALA A 17 12.03 19.26 19.25
C ALA A 17 11.89 19.86 17.84
N GLU A 18 12.25 19.09 16.81
CA GLU A 18 12.05 19.49 15.42
C GLU A 18 10.61 19.97 15.27
N ALA A 19 10.46 21.17 14.72
CA ALA A 19 9.14 21.69 14.40
C ALA A 19 8.47 20.68 13.44
N PRO A 20 7.19 20.34 13.65
CA PRO A 20 6.50 19.41 12.77
C PRO A 20 6.62 19.91 11.34
N SER A 21 7.08 19.04 10.44
CA SER A 21 7.22 19.41 9.04
C SER A 21 5.85 19.86 8.53
N VAL A 22 5.80 21.01 7.86
CA VAL A 22 4.58 21.66 7.35
C VAL A 22 3.84 20.77 6.32
N PHE A 23 4.44 19.64 5.92
CA PHE A 23 3.98 18.75 4.86
C PHE A 23 3.31 17.45 5.33
N VAL A 24 2.89 17.35 6.58
CA VAL A 24 2.18 16.17 7.07
C VAL A 24 0.68 16.40 6.99
N HIS A 25 0.06 15.92 5.93
CA HIS A 25 -1.40 15.87 5.81
C HIS A 25 -1.93 14.63 6.52
N GLY A 26 -2.79 14.85 7.49
CA GLY A 26 -3.42 13.81 8.31
C GLY A 26 -3.13 13.95 9.79
N GLY A 27 -4.02 13.43 10.63
CA GLY A 27 -3.86 13.42 12.09
C GLY A 27 -2.83 12.38 12.52
N ARG A 28 -1.93 12.73 13.45
CA ARG A 28 -1.04 11.73 14.07
C ARG A 28 -1.78 10.78 15.00
N VAL A 29 -2.75 11.29 15.72
CA VAL A 29 -3.56 10.51 16.67
C VAL A 29 -4.97 10.44 16.10
N LEU A 30 -5.36 9.27 15.66
CA LEU A 30 -6.65 8.96 15.08
C LEU A 30 -7.46 8.11 16.07
N PRO A 31 -8.78 7.94 15.89
CA PRO A 31 -9.60 7.19 16.82
C PRO A 31 -9.13 5.77 17.10
N SER A 32 -8.60 5.09 16.10
CA SER A 32 -8.19 3.68 16.17
C SER A 32 -6.69 3.44 16.00
N VAL A 33 -5.91 4.47 15.65
CA VAL A 33 -4.49 4.30 15.30
C VAL A 33 -3.69 5.57 15.56
N THR A 34 -2.42 5.41 15.93
CA THR A 34 -1.43 6.49 15.94
C THR A 34 -0.52 6.32 14.74
N VAL A 35 -0.34 7.37 13.95
CA VAL A 35 0.46 7.38 12.74
C VAL A 35 1.76 8.15 12.99
N ASP A 36 2.88 7.48 12.86
CA ASP A 36 4.20 8.12 12.94
C ASP A 36 4.56 8.78 11.61
N THR A 37 4.32 8.10 10.49
CA THR A 37 4.60 8.58 9.15
C THR A 37 3.56 8.04 8.18
N TYR A 38 2.95 8.92 7.38
CA TYR A 38 2.00 8.52 6.33
C TYR A 38 2.69 8.02 5.07
N ASN A 39 3.89 8.51 4.80
CA ASN A 39 4.66 8.14 3.62
C ASN A 39 6.14 8.16 3.96
N GLU A 40 6.79 7.00 3.90
CA GLU A 40 8.22 6.88 4.09
C GLU A 40 8.90 6.63 2.75
N GLU A 41 9.72 7.56 2.31
CA GLU A 41 10.43 7.48 1.04
C GLU A 41 11.90 7.14 1.27
N LEU A 42 12.32 5.99 0.78
CA LEU A 42 13.74 5.61 0.75
C LEU A 42 14.20 5.56 -0.71
N ARG A 43 15.26 6.29 -1.01
CA ARG A 43 15.86 6.37 -2.35
C ARG A 43 17.31 5.93 -2.35
N ASP A 44 17.78 5.44 -3.47
CA ASP A 44 19.17 5.22 -3.80
C ASP A 44 19.45 5.66 -5.26
N ASP A 45 20.64 5.31 -5.78
CA ASP A 45 21.07 5.68 -7.13
C ASP A 45 20.17 5.11 -8.25
N GLU A 46 19.37 4.07 -7.95
CA GLU A 46 18.44 3.42 -8.89
C GLU A 46 17.00 3.94 -8.75
N GLY A 47 16.73 4.84 -7.80
CA GLY A 47 15.42 5.43 -7.57
C GLY A 47 14.78 5.05 -6.24
N PHE A 48 13.46 4.91 -6.21
CA PHE A 48 12.75 4.49 -4.99
C PHE A 48 12.99 3.02 -4.67
N VAL A 49 13.49 2.75 -3.49
CA VAL A 49 13.74 1.37 -3.01
C VAL A 49 12.48 0.52 -3.03
N GLY A 50 11.34 1.10 -2.65
CA GLY A 50 10.04 0.42 -2.66
C GLY A 50 9.58 -0.07 -4.04
N ASP A 51 10.03 0.58 -5.12
CA ASP A 51 9.66 0.18 -6.49
C ASP A 51 10.15 -1.23 -6.84
N ARG A 52 11.22 -1.71 -6.21
CA ARG A 52 11.73 -3.08 -6.40
C ARG A 52 10.79 -4.18 -5.86
N ALA A 53 9.86 -3.82 -4.98
CA ALA A 53 8.82 -4.72 -4.49
C ALA A 53 7.46 -4.51 -5.20
N SER A 54 7.46 -3.81 -6.32
CA SER A 54 6.26 -3.49 -7.09
C SER A 54 5.90 -4.57 -8.13
N ARG A 55 4.65 -4.52 -8.62
CA ARG A 55 4.24 -5.34 -9.77
C ARG A 55 5.12 -5.07 -11.00
N ARG A 56 5.58 -3.83 -11.21
CA ARG A 56 6.47 -3.48 -12.32
C ARG A 56 7.80 -4.23 -12.23
N ALA A 57 8.38 -4.28 -11.03
CA ALA A 57 9.62 -5.03 -10.81
C ALA A 57 9.43 -6.52 -11.11
N PHE A 58 8.35 -7.13 -10.65
CA PHE A 58 8.02 -8.52 -10.99
C PHE A 58 7.92 -8.73 -12.53
N GLN A 59 7.24 -7.81 -13.21
CA GLN A 59 7.11 -7.89 -14.66
C GLN A 59 8.45 -7.68 -15.38
N ALA A 60 9.32 -6.82 -14.87
CA ALA A 60 10.65 -6.61 -15.42
C ALA A 60 11.53 -7.86 -15.28
N ILE A 61 11.52 -8.50 -14.13
CA ILE A 61 12.22 -9.77 -13.88
C ILE A 61 11.70 -10.85 -14.86
N LEU A 62 10.38 -10.98 -15.00
CA LEU A 62 9.79 -11.94 -15.92
C LEU A 62 10.18 -11.64 -17.38
N ALA A 63 10.20 -10.37 -17.78
CA ALA A 63 10.56 -9.97 -19.13
C ALA A 63 12.03 -10.32 -19.44
N ASP A 64 12.95 -10.06 -18.51
CA ASP A 64 14.37 -10.37 -18.65
C ASP A 64 14.60 -11.89 -18.81
N TRP A 65 13.95 -12.71 -17.99
CA TRP A 65 14.03 -14.16 -18.12
C TRP A 65 13.47 -14.66 -19.44
N ARG A 66 12.36 -14.10 -19.89
CA ARG A 66 11.76 -14.45 -21.19
C ARG A 66 12.67 -14.08 -22.36
N GLU A 67 13.31 -12.92 -22.34
CA GLU A 67 14.24 -12.49 -23.38
C GLU A 67 15.40 -13.47 -23.52
N ARG A 68 16.02 -13.85 -22.39
CA ARG A 68 17.10 -14.85 -22.36
C ARG A 68 16.67 -16.22 -22.91
N LEU A 69 15.42 -16.64 -22.66
CA LEU A 69 14.88 -17.90 -23.18
C LEU A 69 14.48 -17.81 -24.65
N LYS A 70 13.97 -16.67 -25.12
CA LYS A 70 13.64 -16.42 -26.54
C LYS A 70 14.85 -16.54 -27.45
N GLU A 71 16.01 -16.05 -27.02
CA GLU A 71 17.26 -16.19 -27.77
C GLU A 71 17.61 -17.66 -28.08
N ARG A 72 17.09 -18.60 -27.29
CA ARG A 72 17.29 -20.05 -27.42
C ARG A 72 16.07 -20.78 -28.01
N GLY A 73 14.99 -20.06 -28.26
CA GLY A 73 13.73 -20.66 -28.70
C GLY A 73 12.99 -21.46 -27.62
N GLU A 74 13.26 -21.18 -26.33
CA GLU A 74 12.77 -21.95 -25.17
C GLU A 74 11.79 -21.17 -24.30
N ASP A 75 11.29 -19.98 -24.72
CA ASP A 75 10.32 -19.20 -23.93
C ASP A 75 8.96 -19.91 -23.85
N PRO A 76 8.50 -20.34 -22.64
CA PRO A 76 7.24 -21.07 -22.50
C PRO A 76 6.00 -20.23 -22.84
N PHE A 77 6.12 -18.89 -22.91
CA PHE A 77 5.06 -17.99 -23.30
C PHE A 77 5.01 -17.76 -24.82
N GLY A 78 6.07 -18.12 -25.54
CA GLY A 78 6.17 -17.86 -26.98
C GLY A 78 6.04 -16.38 -27.32
N ASP A 79 5.16 -16.03 -28.27
CA ASP A 79 4.96 -14.65 -28.72
C ASP A 79 3.91 -13.87 -27.92
N VAL A 80 3.44 -14.40 -26.78
CA VAL A 80 2.46 -13.72 -25.94
C VAL A 80 3.07 -12.41 -25.38
N PRO A 81 2.44 -11.24 -25.61
CA PRO A 81 2.90 -9.97 -25.06
C PRO A 81 2.87 -9.95 -23.53
N MET A 82 3.76 -9.16 -22.89
CA MET A 82 3.83 -9.06 -21.44
C MET A 82 2.52 -8.59 -20.82
N GLU A 83 1.80 -7.70 -21.48
CA GLU A 83 0.53 -7.10 -21.08
C GLU A 83 -0.59 -8.14 -20.96
N GLU A 84 -0.50 -9.22 -21.73
CA GLU A 84 -1.46 -10.32 -21.75
C GLU A 84 -1.15 -11.42 -20.73
N ILE A 85 -0.02 -11.30 -20.01
CA ILE A 85 0.36 -12.26 -18.98
C ILE A 85 -0.29 -11.85 -17.64
N SER A 86 -1.45 -12.44 -17.39
CA SER A 86 -2.18 -12.22 -16.13
C SER A 86 -1.62 -13.05 -14.97
N LYS A 87 -1.90 -12.62 -13.72
CA LYS A 87 -1.60 -13.41 -12.51
C LYS A 87 -2.17 -14.83 -12.60
N SER A 88 -3.42 -14.95 -13.04
CA SER A 88 -4.08 -16.24 -13.20
C SER A 88 -3.36 -17.16 -14.20
N LYS A 89 -2.73 -16.60 -15.24
CA LYS A 89 -1.93 -17.38 -16.19
C LYS A 89 -0.65 -17.89 -15.52
N LEU A 90 0.02 -17.04 -14.74
CA LEU A 90 1.20 -17.42 -13.98
C LEU A 90 0.88 -18.50 -12.92
N ASP A 91 -0.20 -18.32 -12.18
CA ASP A 91 -0.67 -19.31 -11.18
C ASP A 91 -1.00 -20.66 -11.83
N LYS A 92 -1.60 -20.65 -13.03
CA LYS A 92 -1.86 -21.88 -13.79
C LYS A 92 -0.56 -22.57 -14.22
N MET A 93 0.44 -21.82 -14.64
CA MET A 93 1.73 -22.37 -15.04
C MET A 93 2.47 -23.03 -13.87
N LEU A 94 2.39 -22.46 -12.67
CA LEU A 94 2.91 -23.09 -11.45
C LEU A 94 2.32 -24.49 -11.22
N ASN A 95 1.05 -24.71 -11.59
CA ASN A 95 0.30 -25.92 -11.30
C ASN A 95 0.12 -26.85 -12.52
N ALA A 96 0.50 -26.41 -13.73
CA ALA A 96 0.10 -27.06 -14.98
C ALA A 96 0.89 -28.31 -15.36
N GLY A 97 1.88 -28.72 -14.58
CA GLY A 97 2.62 -29.96 -14.79
C GLY A 97 3.71 -29.91 -15.87
N ASP A 98 3.85 -28.81 -16.63
CA ASP A 98 5.03 -28.57 -17.47
C ASP A 98 6.19 -28.04 -16.62
N PRO A 99 7.26 -28.82 -16.42
CA PRO A 99 8.36 -28.44 -15.53
C PRO A 99 9.12 -27.19 -15.96
N VAL A 100 9.19 -26.91 -17.27
CA VAL A 100 9.93 -25.74 -17.78
C VAL A 100 9.15 -24.46 -17.50
N SER A 101 7.86 -24.45 -17.82
CA SER A 101 6.97 -23.32 -17.52
C SER A 101 6.87 -23.04 -16.03
N ALA A 102 6.68 -24.07 -15.21
CA ALA A 102 6.66 -23.95 -13.76
C ALA A 102 8.02 -23.45 -13.23
N GLY A 103 9.12 -23.98 -13.75
CA GLY A 103 10.48 -23.58 -13.41
C GLY A 103 10.75 -22.11 -13.65
N LEU A 104 10.34 -21.58 -14.81
CA LEU A 104 10.46 -20.15 -15.10
C LEU A 104 9.71 -19.30 -14.06
N VAL A 105 8.43 -19.60 -13.79
CA VAL A 105 7.65 -18.83 -12.84
C VAL A 105 8.23 -18.92 -11.43
N HIS A 106 8.72 -20.11 -11.01
CA HIS A 106 9.40 -20.26 -9.72
C HIS A 106 10.67 -19.41 -9.62
N THR A 107 11.46 -19.35 -10.70
CA THR A 107 12.69 -18.56 -10.74
C THR A 107 12.39 -17.06 -10.59
N VAL A 108 11.38 -16.56 -11.31
CA VAL A 108 10.94 -15.17 -11.22
C VAL A 108 10.41 -14.85 -9.81
N VAL A 109 9.63 -15.77 -9.22
CA VAL A 109 9.12 -15.60 -7.85
C VAL A 109 10.25 -15.58 -6.83
N GLU A 110 11.28 -16.40 -7.00
CA GLU A 110 12.45 -16.44 -6.10
C GLU A 110 13.25 -15.14 -6.15
N GLU A 111 13.54 -14.65 -7.36
CA GLU A 111 14.27 -13.40 -7.55
C GLU A 111 13.48 -12.21 -6.99
N PHE A 112 12.19 -12.14 -7.27
CA PHE A 112 11.33 -11.11 -6.71
C PHE A 112 11.21 -11.18 -5.18
N ALA A 113 11.19 -12.37 -4.59
CA ALA A 113 11.20 -12.55 -3.15
C ALA A 113 12.50 -12.02 -2.51
N GLY A 114 13.64 -12.19 -3.18
CA GLY A 114 14.91 -11.60 -2.78
C GLY A 114 14.89 -10.07 -2.77
N GLU A 115 14.29 -9.46 -3.80
CA GLU A 115 14.09 -8.01 -3.85
C GLU A 115 13.16 -7.54 -2.74
N LEU A 116 12.03 -8.21 -2.51
CA LEU A 116 11.11 -7.90 -1.42
C LEU A 116 11.82 -7.97 -0.06
N ALA A 117 12.58 -9.03 0.20
CA ALA A 117 13.35 -9.15 1.44
C ALA A 117 14.39 -8.02 1.58
N THR A 118 15.01 -7.62 0.47
CA THR A 118 15.97 -6.49 0.45
C THR A 118 15.28 -5.16 0.77
N VAL A 119 14.14 -4.89 0.19
CA VAL A 119 13.32 -3.71 0.49
C VAL A 119 12.97 -3.68 1.98
N VAL A 120 12.41 -4.77 2.52
CA VAL A 120 12.05 -4.87 3.95
C VAL A 120 13.26 -4.59 4.85
N ARG A 121 14.42 -5.22 4.59
CA ARG A 121 15.64 -4.97 5.38
C ARG A 121 16.08 -3.52 5.37
N ARG A 122 15.93 -2.85 4.24
CA ARG A 122 16.33 -1.45 4.11
C ARG A 122 15.40 -0.53 4.90
N PHE A 123 14.09 -0.75 4.84
CA PHE A 123 13.14 0.01 5.63
C PHE A 123 13.31 -0.23 7.15
N LEU A 124 13.53 -1.46 7.59
CA LEU A 124 13.78 -1.78 8.99
C LEU A 124 15.05 -1.12 9.60
N ARG A 125 15.94 -0.57 8.76
CA ARG A 125 17.09 0.22 9.23
C ARG A 125 16.74 1.69 9.50
N LEU A 126 15.59 2.16 9.09
CA LEU A 126 15.13 3.51 9.36
C LEU A 126 14.72 3.64 10.83
N GLY A 127 14.99 4.80 11.43
CA GLY A 127 14.61 5.07 12.81
C GLY A 127 13.10 5.01 13.04
N SER A 128 12.31 5.45 12.06
CA SER A 128 10.84 5.38 12.03
C SER A 128 10.28 3.96 12.04
N TRP A 129 11.09 2.95 11.61
CA TRP A 129 10.67 1.55 11.52
C TRP A 129 11.29 0.65 12.59
N LYS A 130 12.04 1.25 13.56
CA LYS A 130 12.88 0.50 14.51
C LYS A 130 12.13 -0.57 15.29
N ASP A 131 10.96 -0.32 15.77
CA ASP A 131 10.20 -1.24 16.63
C ASP A 131 9.00 -1.86 15.88
N THR A 132 9.09 -1.96 14.53
CA THR A 132 8.07 -2.58 13.70
C THR A 132 8.01 -4.08 13.99
N GLU A 133 6.84 -4.57 14.36
CA GLU A 133 6.57 -5.99 14.62
C GLU A 133 5.97 -6.69 13.39
N ARG A 134 5.20 -5.94 12.59
CA ARG A 134 4.44 -6.48 11.46
C ARG A 134 4.45 -5.54 10.27
N ILE A 135 4.58 -6.11 9.09
CA ILE A 135 4.45 -5.41 7.80
C ILE A 135 3.27 -6.01 7.05
N VAL A 136 2.29 -5.19 6.71
CA VAL A 136 1.17 -5.59 5.87
C VAL A 136 1.50 -5.26 4.41
N ILE A 137 1.44 -6.27 3.56
CA ILE A 137 1.75 -6.17 2.14
C ILE A 137 0.43 -6.15 1.35
N GLY A 138 0.20 -5.06 0.64
CA GLY A 138 -0.95 -4.87 -0.24
C GLY A 138 -0.57 -4.89 -1.72
N GLY A 139 -1.52 -4.48 -2.55
CA GLY A 139 -1.30 -4.29 -3.98
C GLY A 139 -1.70 -5.47 -4.86
N GLY A 140 -1.59 -5.24 -6.16
CA GLY A 140 -2.23 -6.10 -7.17
C GLY A 140 -1.69 -7.53 -7.31
N MET A 141 -0.61 -7.92 -6.62
CA MET A 141 -0.10 -9.30 -6.59
C MET A 141 -0.66 -10.13 -5.44
N ILE A 142 -1.17 -9.48 -4.40
CA ILE A 142 -1.80 -10.15 -3.27
C ILE A 142 -3.07 -10.87 -3.72
N GLY A 143 -3.39 -12.01 -3.09
CA GLY A 143 -4.50 -12.87 -3.50
C GLY A 143 -4.22 -13.72 -4.74
N SER A 144 -2.95 -13.84 -5.14
CA SER A 144 -2.50 -14.80 -6.16
C SER A 144 -1.45 -15.75 -5.57
N ARG A 145 -1.37 -16.96 -6.12
CA ARG A 145 -0.39 -17.96 -5.63
C ARG A 145 1.05 -17.48 -5.77
N ILE A 146 1.38 -16.77 -6.86
CA ILE A 146 2.72 -16.18 -7.03
C ILE A 146 3.03 -15.15 -5.95
N GLY A 147 2.06 -14.32 -5.56
CA GLY A 147 2.24 -13.33 -4.49
C GLY A 147 2.43 -13.97 -3.11
N GLU A 148 1.61 -14.99 -2.80
CA GLU A 148 1.76 -15.77 -1.56
C GLU A 148 3.13 -16.45 -1.46
N LEU A 149 3.60 -17.07 -2.56
CA LEU A 149 4.90 -17.71 -2.61
C LEU A 149 6.05 -16.71 -2.47
N ALA A 150 5.96 -15.56 -3.12
CA ALA A 150 6.98 -14.51 -3.01
C ALA A 150 7.08 -14.00 -1.56
N MET A 151 5.95 -13.73 -0.91
CA MET A 151 5.91 -13.30 0.48
C MET A 151 6.45 -14.38 1.42
N GLY A 152 6.02 -15.64 1.26
CA GLY A 152 6.50 -16.74 2.09
C GLY A 152 8.01 -16.97 1.96
N ARG A 153 8.58 -16.86 0.75
CA ARG A 153 10.03 -16.95 0.51
C ARG A 153 10.79 -15.79 1.12
N ALA A 154 10.29 -14.55 0.94
CA ALA A 154 10.88 -13.39 1.58
C ALA A 154 10.91 -13.52 3.11
N SER A 155 9.84 -14.03 3.72
CA SER A 155 9.78 -14.32 5.16
C SER A 155 10.85 -15.32 5.59
N ILE A 156 11.07 -16.40 4.82
CA ILE A 156 12.11 -17.40 5.10
C ILE A 156 13.52 -16.78 4.98
N MET A 157 13.76 -15.96 3.95
CA MET A 157 15.04 -15.28 3.76
C MET A 157 15.35 -14.33 4.92
N LEU A 158 14.38 -13.55 5.35
CA LEU A 158 14.51 -12.64 6.50
C LEU A 158 14.76 -13.40 7.80
N ALA A 159 14.01 -14.47 8.05
CA ALA A 159 14.18 -15.30 9.24
C ALA A 159 15.55 -15.99 9.28
N ALA A 160 16.07 -16.47 8.14
CA ALA A 160 17.39 -17.07 8.02
C ALA A 160 18.53 -16.08 8.36
N GLU A 161 18.30 -14.79 8.18
CA GLU A 161 19.22 -13.71 8.55
C GLU A 161 19.01 -13.20 9.99
N GLY A 162 18.08 -13.79 10.75
CA GLY A 162 17.77 -13.39 12.13
C GLY A 162 16.87 -12.15 12.23
N VAL A 163 16.22 -11.75 11.14
CA VAL A 163 15.25 -10.66 11.15
C VAL A 163 13.90 -11.18 11.62
N THR A 164 13.48 -10.70 12.79
CA THR A 164 12.20 -11.09 13.40
C THR A 164 11.12 -10.09 13.01
N ILE A 165 10.48 -10.32 11.87
CA ILE A 165 9.38 -9.50 11.36
C ILE A 165 8.28 -10.40 10.79
N GLU A 166 7.03 -10.06 11.06
CA GLU A 166 5.89 -10.75 10.47
C GLU A 166 5.46 -10.06 9.17
N LEU A 167 5.46 -10.80 8.07
CA LEU A 167 4.89 -10.35 6.79
C LEU A 167 3.47 -10.90 6.65
N HIS A 168 2.49 -10.02 6.50
CA HIS A 168 1.08 -10.36 6.34
C HIS A 168 0.54 -9.84 5.01
N ALA A 169 -0.28 -10.63 4.35
CA ALA A 169 -1.10 -10.11 3.26
C ALA A 169 -2.19 -9.21 3.81
N ILE A 170 -2.53 -8.15 3.07
CA ILE A 170 -3.69 -7.34 3.39
C ILE A 170 -4.96 -8.21 3.34
N GLU A 171 -5.81 -8.12 4.34
CA GLU A 171 -7.04 -8.94 4.44
C GLU A 171 -8.15 -8.40 3.54
N ASN A 172 -8.26 -7.07 3.44
CA ASN A 172 -9.26 -6.43 2.58
C ASN A 172 -8.88 -6.57 1.10
N ASP A 173 -9.88 -6.56 0.22
CA ASP A 173 -9.66 -6.49 -1.23
C ASP A 173 -8.72 -5.31 -1.54
N PRO A 174 -7.59 -5.52 -2.24
CA PRO A 174 -6.64 -4.45 -2.56
C PRO A 174 -7.26 -3.27 -3.32
N ASP A 175 -8.38 -3.50 -4.02
CA ASP A 175 -9.13 -2.45 -4.71
C ASP A 175 -10.08 -1.67 -3.80
N GLU A 176 -10.28 -2.11 -2.56
CA GLU A 176 -11.17 -1.50 -1.57
C GLU A 176 -10.44 -1.00 -0.34
N ALA A 177 -9.26 -1.53 -0.09
CA ALA A 177 -8.48 -1.25 1.12
C ALA A 177 -8.21 0.24 1.34
N GLY A 178 -7.91 1.02 0.28
CA GLY A 178 -7.71 2.46 0.38
C GLY A 178 -9.00 3.20 0.77
N LEU A 179 -10.16 2.74 0.28
CA LEU A 179 -11.45 3.30 0.64
C LEU A 179 -11.81 2.99 2.09
N ILE A 180 -11.63 1.73 2.51
CA ILE A 180 -11.86 1.29 3.90
C ILE A 180 -10.93 2.03 4.85
N GLY A 181 -9.67 2.21 4.48
CA GLY A 181 -8.68 2.95 5.27
C GLY A 181 -9.12 4.39 5.61
N ALA A 182 -9.93 5.02 4.75
CA ALA A 182 -10.46 6.35 5.01
C ALA A 182 -11.33 6.44 6.28
N VAL A 183 -11.95 5.34 6.71
CA VAL A 183 -12.73 5.30 7.97
C VAL A 183 -11.82 5.53 9.18
N HIS A 184 -10.60 5.03 9.14
CA HIS A 184 -9.63 5.20 10.22
C HIS A 184 -9.10 6.63 10.34
N LEU A 185 -9.27 7.46 9.29
CA LEU A 185 -8.93 8.88 9.29
C LEU A 185 -10.06 9.75 9.84
N ALA A 186 -11.28 9.22 9.93
CA ALA A 186 -12.45 9.95 10.37
C ALA A 186 -12.40 10.25 11.86
N PRO A 187 -12.69 11.49 12.30
CA PRO A 187 -12.89 11.79 13.71
C PRO A 187 -14.05 10.99 14.30
N SER A 188 -13.94 10.55 15.55
CA SER A 188 -14.93 9.68 16.21
C SER A 188 -16.37 10.24 16.20
N TRP A 189 -16.53 11.55 16.22
CA TRP A 189 -17.85 12.20 16.17
C TRP A 189 -18.56 12.00 14.82
N VAL A 190 -17.81 11.77 13.74
CA VAL A 190 -18.37 11.51 12.40
C VAL A 190 -19.16 10.21 12.38
N MET A 191 -18.72 9.22 13.16
CA MET A 191 -19.36 7.92 13.21
C MET A 191 -20.67 7.93 14.00
N ALA A 192 -20.86 8.94 14.85
CA ALA A 192 -22.06 9.03 15.68
C ALA A 192 -23.29 9.43 14.85
N GLY A 193 -24.25 8.51 14.71
CA GLY A 193 -25.53 8.77 14.04
C GLY A 193 -25.50 8.75 12.52
N HIS A 194 -24.40 8.29 11.91
CA HIS A 194 -24.26 8.08 10.48
C HIS A 194 -24.01 6.61 10.18
N ASP A 195 -24.39 6.19 8.98
CA ASP A 195 -24.27 4.81 8.53
C ASP A 195 -22.99 4.60 7.71
N ALA A 196 -22.54 5.63 7.00
CA ALA A 196 -21.41 5.53 6.07
C ALA A 196 -20.68 6.87 5.87
N ILE A 197 -19.48 6.79 5.29
CA ILE A 197 -18.69 7.91 4.81
C ILE A 197 -18.46 7.83 3.31
N LEU A 198 -18.09 8.95 2.69
CA LEU A 198 -17.51 8.96 1.36
C LEU A 198 -15.99 8.74 1.46
N ALA A 199 -15.44 8.00 0.51
CA ALA A 199 -14.01 7.79 0.41
C ALA A 199 -13.53 7.93 -1.03
N VAL A 200 -12.31 8.45 -1.20
CA VAL A 200 -11.60 8.57 -2.48
C VAL A 200 -10.19 8.00 -2.30
N ASP A 201 -9.80 7.12 -3.20
CA ASP A 201 -8.45 6.58 -3.30
C ASP A 201 -7.87 6.94 -4.67
N ILE A 202 -6.91 7.86 -4.68
CA ILE A 202 -6.22 8.33 -5.89
C ILE A 202 -4.92 7.57 -6.01
N GLY A 203 -4.87 6.57 -6.89
CA GLY A 203 -3.65 5.84 -7.19
C GLY A 203 -2.98 6.34 -8.47
N GLY A 204 -1.79 5.86 -8.79
CA GLY A 204 -1.04 6.25 -9.99
C GLY A 204 -1.68 5.84 -11.33
N THR A 205 -2.68 4.95 -11.32
CA THR A 205 -3.35 4.44 -12.53
C THR A 205 -4.86 4.60 -12.46
N ASN A 206 -5.44 4.38 -11.29
CA ASN A 206 -6.88 4.38 -11.07
C ASN A 206 -7.23 5.36 -9.96
N VAL A 207 -8.37 6.03 -10.12
CA VAL A 207 -9.09 6.69 -9.04
C VAL A 207 -10.28 5.82 -8.66
N ARG A 208 -10.44 5.57 -7.37
CA ARG A 208 -11.59 4.86 -6.81
C ARG A 208 -12.36 5.81 -5.93
N VAL A 209 -13.67 5.83 -6.07
CA VAL A 209 -14.56 6.55 -5.15
C VAL A 209 -15.57 5.56 -4.60
N GLY A 210 -15.91 5.68 -3.32
CA GLY A 210 -16.78 4.72 -2.66
C GLY A 210 -17.62 5.31 -1.53
N VAL A 211 -18.69 4.59 -1.20
CA VAL A 211 -19.42 4.72 0.06
C VAL A 211 -19.00 3.55 0.91
N VAL A 212 -18.45 3.85 2.09
CA VAL A 212 -17.98 2.87 3.05
C VAL A 212 -18.92 2.86 4.24
N GLU A 213 -19.58 1.74 4.46
CA GLU A 213 -20.44 1.50 5.63
C GLU A 213 -19.60 1.29 6.88
N LEU A 214 -19.98 1.93 7.96
CA LEU A 214 -19.22 1.93 9.22
C LEU A 214 -19.44 0.66 10.04
N ASN A 215 -20.58 -0.03 9.83
CA ASN A 215 -21.00 -1.24 10.55
C ASN A 215 -20.87 -1.13 12.09
N SER A 216 -20.96 0.10 12.61
CA SER A 216 -20.69 0.46 14.00
C SER A 216 -21.64 -0.16 15.03
N ASP A 217 -22.79 -0.68 14.59
CA ASP A 217 -23.81 -1.28 15.48
C ASP A 217 -23.36 -2.60 16.11
N LYS A 218 -22.36 -3.26 15.56
CA LYS A 218 -21.99 -4.60 15.99
C LYS A 218 -20.97 -4.63 17.13
N ARG A 219 -20.07 -3.65 17.29
CA ARG A 219 -19.07 -3.61 18.39
C ARG A 219 -18.41 -2.25 18.61
N GLY A 220 -18.73 -1.21 17.85
CA GLY A 220 -17.96 0.05 17.85
C GLY A 220 -16.56 -0.07 17.26
N ASP A 221 -16.27 -1.17 16.59
CA ASP A 221 -15.00 -1.46 15.95
C ASP A 221 -15.08 -1.06 14.47
N VAL A 222 -14.26 -0.11 14.06
CA VAL A 222 -14.16 0.33 12.66
C VAL A 222 -13.50 -0.71 11.75
N GLY A 223 -12.93 -1.78 12.30
CA GLY A 223 -12.36 -2.91 11.56
C GLY A 223 -13.39 -3.71 10.75
N GLU A 224 -14.70 -3.56 11.04
CA GLU A 224 -15.77 -4.20 10.29
C GLU A 224 -16.33 -3.31 9.15
N ALA A 225 -15.73 -2.15 8.87
CA ALA A 225 -16.15 -1.29 7.77
C ALA A 225 -16.04 -2.01 6.42
N ASP A 226 -17.01 -1.78 5.54
CA ASP A 226 -17.11 -2.45 4.24
C ASP A 226 -17.52 -1.47 3.14
N VAL A 227 -17.13 -1.75 1.90
CA VAL A 227 -17.49 -0.93 0.74
C VAL A 227 -18.87 -1.32 0.22
N TRP A 228 -19.89 -0.53 0.57
CA TRP A 228 -21.23 -0.75 0.05
C TRP A 228 -21.29 -0.61 -1.46
N LYS A 229 -20.66 0.43 -2.03
CA LYS A 229 -20.62 0.68 -3.46
C LYS A 229 -19.44 1.54 -3.85
N ARG A 230 -18.81 1.19 -4.98
CA ARG A 230 -17.70 1.94 -5.54
C ARG A 230 -17.85 2.20 -7.04
N GLN A 231 -17.11 3.19 -7.52
CA GLN A 231 -16.82 3.42 -8.93
C GLN A 231 -15.30 3.50 -9.10
N VAL A 232 -14.82 3.01 -10.22
CA VAL A 232 -13.40 3.04 -10.60
C VAL A 232 -13.26 3.79 -11.92
N TRP A 233 -12.29 4.66 -11.97
CA TRP A 233 -11.89 5.36 -13.18
C TRP A 233 -10.40 5.14 -13.43
N ARG A 234 -10.06 4.60 -14.59
CA ARG A 234 -8.68 4.41 -15.02
C ARG A 234 -8.18 5.70 -15.67
N HIS A 235 -7.78 6.67 -14.85
CA HIS A 235 -7.36 7.99 -15.30
C HIS A 235 -6.09 7.98 -16.15
N ALA A 236 -5.23 6.96 -15.99
CA ALA A 236 -4.01 6.81 -16.79
C ALA A 236 -4.27 6.61 -18.29
N ASP A 237 -5.48 6.19 -18.69
CA ASP A 237 -5.84 6.04 -20.10
C ASP A 237 -6.37 7.36 -20.70
N ASP A 238 -6.91 8.25 -19.86
CA ASP A 238 -7.54 9.51 -20.29
C ASP A 238 -6.56 10.69 -20.20
N GLU A 239 -5.45 10.58 -19.43
CA GLU A 239 -4.45 11.63 -19.18
C GLU A 239 -5.06 13.00 -18.87
N PRO A 240 -6.04 13.10 -17.94
CA PRO A 240 -6.78 14.32 -17.69
C PRO A 240 -5.90 15.41 -17.10
N ASP A 241 -6.23 16.67 -17.37
CA ASP A 241 -5.70 17.75 -16.60
C ASP A 241 -6.31 17.78 -15.17
N ARG A 242 -5.81 18.67 -14.32
CA ARG A 242 -6.25 18.77 -12.92
C ARG A 242 -7.76 19.06 -12.79
N ASP A 243 -8.27 19.99 -13.57
CA ASP A 243 -9.65 20.44 -13.47
C ASP A 243 -10.60 19.35 -13.99
N GLU A 244 -10.28 18.72 -15.11
CA GLU A 244 -10.99 17.57 -15.64
C GLU A 244 -11.03 16.42 -14.65
N ALA A 245 -9.90 16.14 -13.94
CA ALA A 245 -9.85 15.12 -12.93
C ALA A 245 -10.76 15.42 -11.74
N ILE A 246 -10.76 16.66 -11.26
CA ILE A 246 -11.64 17.09 -10.16
C ILE A 246 -13.12 16.98 -10.57
N GLU A 247 -13.49 17.46 -11.75
CA GLU A 247 -14.86 17.38 -12.25
C GLU A 247 -15.33 15.92 -12.38
N LYS A 248 -14.47 15.04 -12.88
CA LYS A 248 -14.79 13.61 -13.02
C LYS A 248 -15.00 12.94 -11.67
N ILE A 249 -14.11 13.19 -10.70
CA ILE A 249 -14.25 12.67 -9.33
C ILE A 249 -15.52 13.18 -8.69
N ALA A 250 -15.82 14.48 -8.80
CA ALA A 250 -17.04 15.08 -8.27
C ALA A 250 -18.30 14.45 -8.89
N ALA A 251 -18.31 14.22 -10.21
CA ALA A 251 -19.41 13.54 -10.88
C ALA A 251 -19.60 12.09 -10.42
N MET A 252 -18.52 11.37 -10.15
CA MET A 252 -18.58 10.00 -9.61
C MET A 252 -19.13 10.01 -8.17
N LEU A 253 -18.67 10.92 -7.33
CA LEU A 253 -19.16 11.07 -5.96
C LEU A 253 -20.65 11.43 -5.92
N ASN A 254 -21.10 12.39 -6.74
CA ASN A 254 -22.50 12.77 -6.79
C ASN A 254 -23.41 11.60 -7.13
N LYS A 255 -23.01 10.75 -8.07
CA LYS A 255 -23.77 9.51 -8.41
C LYS A 255 -23.88 8.56 -7.21
N LEU A 256 -22.84 8.45 -6.38
CA LEU A 256 -22.87 7.61 -5.19
C LEU A 256 -23.73 8.23 -4.09
N ILE A 257 -23.68 9.57 -3.91
CA ILE A 257 -24.52 10.32 -2.97
C ILE A 257 -26.00 10.13 -3.32
N ASP A 258 -26.37 10.30 -4.61
CA ASP A 258 -27.73 10.10 -5.07
C ASP A 258 -28.23 8.69 -4.77
N ARG A 259 -27.39 7.67 -5.01
CA ARG A 259 -27.73 6.30 -4.70
C ARG A 259 -27.86 6.02 -3.19
N ALA A 260 -26.94 6.50 -2.37
CA ALA A 260 -27.00 6.37 -0.94
C ALA A 260 -28.27 7.03 -0.38
N THR A 261 -28.64 8.19 -0.93
CA THR A 261 -29.90 8.88 -0.57
C THR A 261 -31.13 8.06 -0.94
N GLN A 262 -31.17 7.44 -2.11
CA GLN A 262 -32.27 6.55 -2.52
C GLN A 262 -32.42 5.34 -1.60
N GLU A 263 -31.31 4.76 -1.16
CA GLU A 263 -31.28 3.62 -0.24
C GLU A 263 -31.38 4.04 1.25
N LYS A 264 -31.55 5.35 1.51
CA LYS A 264 -31.68 5.93 2.86
C LYS A 264 -30.45 5.74 3.77
N ILE A 265 -29.26 5.57 3.18
CA ILE A 265 -28.00 5.53 3.89
C ILE A 265 -27.65 6.95 4.36
N LYS A 266 -27.42 7.12 5.65
CA LYS A 266 -27.06 8.41 6.23
C LYS A 266 -25.57 8.66 6.10
N LEU A 267 -25.19 9.38 5.06
CA LEU A 267 -23.79 9.76 4.86
C LEU A 267 -23.36 10.81 5.90
N ALA A 268 -22.21 10.59 6.52
CA ALA A 268 -21.57 11.59 7.35
C ALA A 268 -21.10 12.79 6.50
N PRO A 269 -21.05 13.99 7.07
CA PRO A 269 -20.50 15.18 6.41
C PRO A 269 -18.96 15.14 6.40
N PHE A 270 -18.39 14.04 5.95
CA PHE A 270 -16.96 13.77 5.92
C PHE A 270 -16.63 12.94 4.69
N MET A 271 -15.48 13.22 4.11
CA MET A 271 -14.90 12.44 3.03
C MET A 271 -13.41 12.23 3.32
N GLY A 272 -12.99 10.97 3.37
CA GLY A 272 -11.57 10.63 3.45
C GLY A 272 -10.97 10.54 2.05
N ILE A 273 -9.83 11.19 1.83
CA ILE A 273 -9.11 11.17 0.55
C ILE A 273 -7.70 10.67 0.78
N GLY A 274 -7.35 9.55 0.13
CA GLY A 274 -5.98 9.06 0.01
C GLY A 274 -5.40 9.50 -1.34
N SER A 275 -4.20 10.07 -1.32
CA SER A 275 -3.47 10.47 -2.53
C SER A 275 -1.99 10.15 -2.38
N PRO A 276 -1.31 9.68 -3.42
CA PRO A 276 0.14 9.51 -3.39
C PRO A 276 0.85 10.86 -3.46
N GLY A 277 2.07 10.91 -2.90
CA GLY A 277 2.93 12.08 -2.95
C GLY A 277 2.66 13.12 -1.87
N LEU A 278 3.37 14.22 -1.98
CA LEU A 278 3.23 15.39 -1.11
C LEU A 278 2.16 16.31 -1.69
N ILE A 279 1.34 16.86 -0.82
CA ILE A 279 0.35 17.85 -1.20
C ILE A 279 0.93 19.22 -0.79
N ASP A 280 1.20 20.08 -1.79
CA ASP A 280 1.58 21.46 -1.56
C ASP A 280 0.31 22.31 -1.40
N GLU A 281 0.30 23.20 -0.38
CA GLU A 281 -0.78 24.17 -0.17
C GLU A 281 -0.69 25.37 -1.10
#